data_ed51a17fd8270bb7e6ea017bee7271f0
#
_entry.id   ed51a17fd8270bb7e6ea017bee7271f0
#
_cell.length_a   1.000
_cell.length_b   1.000
_cell.length_c   1.000
_cell.angle_alpha   90.00
_cell.angle_beta   90.00
_cell.angle_gamma   90.00
#
_symmetry.space_group_name_H-M   'P 1'
#
loop_
_entity.id
_entity.type
_entity.pdbx_description
1 polymer ?
#
loop_
_entity_poly.entity_id
_entity_poly.type
_entity_poly.pdbx_seq_one_letter_code
_entity_poly.pdbx_strand_id
1 'polypeptide(L)'
;MVRSLHIIGSRGSGGAERFFARLSTALADTGNPVLAITRPGARLRGKLGENVEHRMIPMRNVRDLVSVWQIRRAIADWRPDIVQTYMGRATRLTRLRDRSGPVHIARLGGYYPIRQYRRADAWVANTRGIVDYLIGAGFPAGRVFQIPNFVDTPTAGNAADRERLRLTLGIPPAAHVILGIGRLHASKGFADLLAAFARLPAVLGGRPVFFILVGAGPLERTLQRQAEALGLEARLRWPGWQAEPAPYYRFADLMVCPSRHEPYGNVILEAWSHRTAVLATATAGGRELIAPGENGWLVPCGDAERLATAMTTLLQNDVLRAQLAMGGEETLRTRFSRHAVVKAYLELYQKLLNERGEE
;
A
#
# COMPACT_ATOMS: atom_id res chain seq x y z
N MET A 1 -4.27 26.83 -8.84
CA MET A 1 -4.47 26.19 -7.51
C MET A 1 -5.77 25.44 -7.59
N VAL A 2 -5.81 24.14 -7.20
CA VAL A 2 -6.99 23.29 -7.30
C VAL A 2 -7.52 22.96 -5.91
N ARG A 3 -8.78 23.26 -5.67
CA ARG A 3 -9.48 22.98 -4.40
C ARG A 3 -10.06 21.56 -4.44
N SER A 4 -9.57 20.64 -3.63
CA SER A 4 -9.98 19.24 -3.70
C SER A 4 -10.58 18.71 -2.40
N LEU A 5 -11.66 17.95 -2.53
CA LEU A 5 -12.35 17.29 -1.43
C LEU A 5 -12.17 15.79 -1.57
N HIS A 6 -11.58 15.15 -0.56
CA HIS A 6 -11.27 13.72 -0.53
C HIS A 6 -12.17 12.98 0.45
N ILE A 7 -12.81 11.88 0.03
CA ILE A 7 -13.78 11.14 0.86
C ILE A 7 -13.41 9.67 0.94
N ILE A 8 -13.28 9.14 2.16
CA ILE A 8 -13.07 7.71 2.40
C ILE A 8 -14.12 7.13 3.36
N GLY A 9 -14.78 6.04 2.95
CA GLY A 9 -15.86 5.40 3.71
C GLY A 9 -15.42 4.23 4.60
N SER A 10 -14.12 4.02 4.81
CA SER A 10 -13.54 2.95 5.64
C SER A 10 -13.24 3.40 7.07
N ARG A 11 -13.16 2.45 8.01
CA ARG A 11 -12.62 2.63 9.37
C ARG A 11 -11.29 1.90 9.56
N GLY A 12 -10.82 1.19 8.54
CA GLY A 12 -9.59 0.42 8.59
C GLY A 12 -8.31 1.26 8.65
N SER A 13 -7.18 0.57 8.57
CA SER A 13 -5.84 1.14 8.50
C SER A 13 -5.01 0.48 7.39
N GLY A 14 -5.66 0.02 6.33
CA GLY A 14 -5.03 -0.66 5.19
C GLY A 14 -4.33 0.29 4.21
N GLY A 15 -3.92 -0.26 3.07
CA GLY A 15 -3.20 0.48 2.03
C GLY A 15 -4.00 1.64 1.43
N ALA A 16 -5.32 1.46 1.25
CA ALA A 16 -6.19 2.51 0.70
C ALA A 16 -6.32 3.69 1.66
N GLU A 17 -6.48 3.43 2.95
CA GLU A 17 -6.59 4.44 4.00
C GLU A 17 -5.28 5.19 4.20
N ARG A 18 -4.15 4.49 4.20
CA ARG A 18 -2.82 5.12 4.26
C ARG A 18 -2.57 6.01 3.05
N PHE A 19 -2.90 5.54 1.86
CA PHE A 19 -2.73 6.33 0.65
C PHE A 19 -3.65 7.56 0.61
N PHE A 20 -4.91 7.43 1.08
CA PHE A 20 -5.82 8.57 1.24
C PHE A 20 -5.20 9.68 2.11
N ALA A 21 -4.66 9.31 3.28
CA ALA A 21 -4.03 10.29 4.17
C ALA A 21 -2.77 10.90 3.53
N ARG A 22 -1.88 10.09 2.96
CA ARG A 22 -0.66 10.53 2.28
C ARG A 22 -0.95 11.50 1.14
N LEU A 23 -1.89 11.17 0.25
CA LEU A 23 -2.21 12.02 -0.90
C LEU A 23 -2.87 13.33 -0.46
N SER A 24 -3.82 13.28 0.47
CA SER A 24 -4.47 14.49 0.99
C SER A 24 -3.45 15.44 1.61
N THR A 25 -2.54 14.92 2.44
CA THR A 25 -1.45 15.70 3.03
C THR A 25 -0.50 16.24 1.95
N ALA A 26 -0.10 15.38 1.02
CA ALA A 26 0.86 15.77 -0.02
C ALA A 26 0.33 16.88 -0.94
N LEU A 27 -0.96 16.86 -1.27
CA LEU A 27 -1.60 17.94 -2.04
C LEU A 27 -1.70 19.24 -1.23
N ALA A 28 -2.05 19.15 0.05
CA ALA A 28 -2.10 20.33 0.92
C ALA A 28 -0.72 20.99 1.11
N ASP A 29 0.35 20.19 1.22
CA ASP A 29 1.74 20.68 1.35
C ASP A 29 2.24 21.39 0.09
N THR A 30 1.57 21.20 -1.06
CA THR A 30 1.85 22.00 -2.29
C THR A 30 1.05 23.30 -2.36
N GLY A 31 0.38 23.69 -1.28
CA GLY A 31 -0.42 24.90 -1.19
C GLY A 31 -1.84 24.79 -1.77
N ASN A 32 -2.26 23.57 -2.18
CA ASN A 32 -3.63 23.38 -2.65
C ASN A 32 -4.59 23.17 -1.47
N PRO A 33 -5.77 23.83 -1.42
CA PRO A 33 -6.75 23.62 -0.38
C PRO A 33 -7.30 22.18 -0.43
N VAL A 34 -7.24 21.46 0.68
CA VAL A 34 -7.71 20.07 0.79
C VAL A 34 -8.65 19.90 1.97
N LEU A 35 -9.85 19.38 1.72
CA LEU A 35 -10.78 18.89 2.74
C LEU A 35 -10.86 17.36 2.72
N ALA A 36 -10.52 16.72 3.83
CA ALA A 36 -10.63 15.28 4.01
C ALA A 36 -11.91 14.94 4.78
N ILE A 37 -12.74 14.04 4.24
CA ILE A 37 -13.92 13.51 4.92
C ILE A 37 -13.69 12.03 5.24
N THR A 38 -13.80 11.69 6.53
CA THR A 38 -13.66 10.33 7.04
C THR A 38 -14.89 9.90 7.85
N ARG A 39 -14.93 8.63 8.25
CA ARG A 39 -15.93 8.15 9.20
C ARG A 39 -15.49 8.39 10.64
N PRO A 40 -16.42 8.62 11.58
CA PRO A 40 -16.13 8.57 13.02
C PRO A 40 -15.49 7.23 13.39
N GLY A 41 -14.41 7.28 14.20
CA GLY A 41 -13.65 6.09 14.59
C GLY A 41 -12.75 5.51 13.49
N ALA A 42 -12.51 6.22 12.39
CA ALA A 42 -11.48 5.84 11.43
C ALA A 42 -10.08 5.92 12.07
N ARG A 43 -9.26 4.89 11.85
CA ARG A 43 -7.87 4.81 12.38
C ARG A 43 -6.88 5.71 11.61
N LEU A 44 -7.38 6.83 11.10
CA LEU A 44 -6.63 7.85 10.34
C LEU A 44 -6.40 9.13 11.16
N ARG A 45 -6.95 9.21 12.38
CA ARG A 45 -6.76 10.36 13.27
C ARG A 45 -5.27 10.52 13.57
N GLY A 46 -4.72 11.72 13.38
CA GLY A 46 -3.30 12.02 13.54
C GLY A 46 -2.39 11.60 12.37
N LYS A 47 -2.98 11.07 11.25
CA LYS A 47 -2.23 10.74 10.03
C LYS A 47 -2.46 11.73 8.89
N LEU A 48 -3.39 12.66 9.03
CA LEU A 48 -3.59 13.79 8.13
C LEU A 48 -2.66 14.92 8.56
N GLY A 49 -2.01 15.56 7.61
CA GLY A 49 -1.16 16.73 7.86
C GLY A 49 -1.97 17.91 8.43
N GLU A 50 -1.29 18.82 9.11
CA GLU A 50 -1.90 19.99 9.76
C GLU A 50 -2.59 20.94 8.77
N ASN A 51 -2.14 20.97 7.52
CA ASN A 51 -2.71 21.79 6.44
C ASN A 51 -3.96 21.19 5.78
N VAL A 52 -4.45 20.03 6.26
CA VAL A 52 -5.64 19.35 5.71
C VAL A 52 -6.84 19.65 6.59
N GLU A 53 -7.85 20.36 6.06
CA GLU A 53 -9.13 20.47 6.76
C GLU A 53 -9.76 19.08 6.90
N HIS A 54 -10.35 18.79 8.07
CA HIS A 54 -10.91 17.48 8.33
C HIS A 54 -12.33 17.55 8.88
N ARG A 55 -13.24 16.77 8.26
CA ARG A 55 -14.61 16.59 8.72
C ARG A 55 -14.96 15.11 8.85
N MET A 56 -15.89 14.78 9.73
CA MET A 56 -16.37 13.41 9.91
C MET A 56 -17.83 13.29 9.50
N ILE A 57 -18.12 12.28 8.64
CA ILE A 57 -19.49 11.93 8.23
C ILE A 57 -19.70 10.43 8.51
N PRO A 58 -20.85 10.02 9.07
CA PRO A 58 -21.08 8.65 9.55
C PRO A 58 -20.90 7.55 8.49
N MET A 59 -21.41 7.76 7.27
CA MET A 59 -21.36 6.79 6.15
C MET A 59 -21.63 5.36 6.62
N ARG A 60 -22.77 5.15 7.34
CA ARG A 60 -23.11 3.90 8.03
C ARG A 60 -23.18 2.71 7.07
N ASN A 61 -23.80 2.92 5.92
CA ASN A 61 -23.91 1.95 4.83
C ASN A 61 -23.99 2.66 3.48
N VAL A 62 -24.09 1.92 2.38
CA VAL A 62 -24.12 2.47 1.01
C VAL A 62 -25.44 3.13 0.60
N ARG A 63 -26.45 3.11 1.48
CA ARG A 63 -27.78 3.72 1.28
C ARG A 63 -28.07 4.83 2.29
N ASP A 64 -27.11 5.25 3.10
CA ASP A 64 -27.24 6.24 4.18
C ASP A 64 -27.55 7.64 3.60
N LEU A 65 -28.85 7.98 3.55
CA LEU A 65 -29.35 9.24 2.98
C LEU A 65 -28.91 10.47 3.79
N VAL A 66 -28.75 10.31 5.11
CA VAL A 66 -28.23 11.39 5.97
C VAL A 66 -26.79 11.74 5.57
N SER A 67 -25.97 10.72 5.36
CA SER A 67 -24.60 10.93 4.88
C SER A 67 -24.55 11.49 3.46
N VAL A 68 -25.47 11.13 2.56
CA VAL A 68 -25.61 11.75 1.23
C VAL A 68 -25.90 13.25 1.35
N TRP A 69 -26.84 13.64 2.23
CA TRP A 69 -27.16 15.04 2.49
C TRP A 69 -25.96 15.79 3.08
N GLN A 70 -25.30 15.23 4.09
CA GLN A 70 -24.12 15.83 4.71
C GLN A 70 -22.93 16.02 3.72
N ILE A 71 -22.68 15.02 2.84
CA ILE A 71 -21.67 15.12 1.80
C ILE A 71 -22.02 16.25 0.83
N ARG A 72 -23.28 16.34 0.38
CA ARG A 72 -23.73 17.42 -0.50
C ARG A 72 -23.60 18.79 0.13
N ARG A 73 -23.97 18.92 1.41
CA ARG A 73 -23.78 20.17 2.15
C ARG A 73 -22.31 20.55 2.27
N ALA A 74 -21.44 19.60 2.59
CA ALA A 74 -19.99 19.84 2.66
C ALA A 74 -19.43 20.30 1.30
N ILE A 75 -19.91 19.74 0.19
CA ILE A 75 -19.54 20.17 -1.17
C ILE A 75 -20.04 21.60 -1.45
N ALA A 76 -21.29 21.91 -1.10
CA ALA A 76 -21.86 23.24 -1.32
C ALA A 76 -21.16 24.32 -0.47
N ASP A 77 -20.87 24.02 0.80
CA ASP A 77 -20.23 24.97 1.72
C ASP A 77 -18.75 25.21 1.34
N TRP A 78 -18.02 24.14 0.98
CA TRP A 78 -16.58 24.20 0.72
C TRP A 78 -16.22 24.53 -0.73
N ARG A 79 -17.14 24.32 -1.68
CA ARG A 79 -17.03 24.61 -3.13
C ARG A 79 -15.73 24.06 -3.75
N PRO A 80 -15.51 22.73 -3.72
CA PRO A 80 -14.34 22.13 -4.35
C PRO A 80 -14.44 22.17 -5.88
N ASP A 81 -13.29 22.19 -6.55
CA ASP A 81 -13.18 21.96 -8.00
C ASP A 81 -13.24 20.45 -8.28
N ILE A 82 -12.62 19.65 -7.41
CA ILE A 82 -12.51 18.18 -7.50
C ILE A 82 -13.09 17.53 -6.26
N VAL A 83 -13.89 16.49 -6.45
CA VAL A 83 -14.31 15.54 -5.40
C VAL A 83 -13.70 14.18 -5.70
N GLN A 84 -12.70 13.76 -4.94
CA GLN A 84 -12.09 12.44 -5.10
C GLN A 84 -12.57 11.46 -4.03
N THR A 85 -13.06 10.31 -4.46
CA THR A 85 -13.58 9.27 -3.55
C THR A 85 -12.73 8.02 -3.57
N TYR A 86 -12.61 7.39 -2.40
CA TYR A 86 -11.83 6.17 -2.19
C TYR A 86 -12.75 5.05 -1.70
N MET A 87 -12.67 3.90 -2.35
CA MET A 87 -13.47 2.71 -2.07
C MET A 87 -14.98 2.91 -2.35
N GLY A 88 -15.69 1.81 -2.57
CA GLY A 88 -17.06 1.82 -3.08
C GLY A 88 -18.11 2.54 -2.21
N ARG A 89 -17.94 2.58 -0.87
CA ARG A 89 -18.91 3.25 0.00
C ARG A 89 -18.91 4.76 -0.20
N ALA A 90 -17.76 5.40 -0.17
CA ALA A 90 -17.63 6.83 -0.41
C ALA A 90 -18.15 7.19 -1.81
N THR A 91 -17.69 6.48 -2.84
CA THR A 91 -18.11 6.68 -4.22
C THR A 91 -19.63 6.54 -4.39
N ARG A 92 -20.24 5.54 -3.77
CA ARG A 92 -21.70 5.31 -3.85
C ARG A 92 -22.52 6.42 -3.19
N LEU A 93 -22.03 6.98 -2.08
CA LEU A 93 -22.73 8.03 -1.32
C LEU A 93 -22.50 9.43 -1.91
N THR A 94 -21.44 9.63 -2.67
CA THR A 94 -21.19 10.88 -3.40
C THR A 94 -22.08 10.92 -4.64
N ARG A 95 -23.16 11.71 -4.55
CA ARG A 95 -24.16 11.86 -5.61
C ARG A 95 -24.18 13.31 -6.06
N LEU A 96 -23.36 13.65 -7.02
CA LEU A 96 -23.44 14.96 -7.69
C LEU A 96 -24.69 14.99 -8.57
N ARG A 97 -25.36 16.16 -8.64
CA ARG A 97 -26.68 16.28 -9.30
C ARG A 97 -26.58 16.63 -10.77
N ASP A 98 -25.58 17.42 -11.10
CA ASP A 98 -25.41 17.94 -12.46
C ASP A 98 -23.92 18.05 -12.82
N ARG A 99 -23.65 18.32 -14.07
CA ARG A 99 -22.31 18.54 -14.60
C ARG A 99 -21.73 19.93 -14.30
N SER A 100 -22.53 20.87 -13.81
CA SER A 100 -22.07 22.21 -13.41
C SER A 100 -21.32 22.22 -12.06
N GLY A 101 -21.41 21.11 -11.29
CA GLY A 101 -20.72 20.94 -10.02
C GLY A 101 -19.25 20.51 -10.16
N PRO A 102 -18.58 20.14 -9.07
CA PRO A 102 -17.19 19.67 -9.10
C PRO A 102 -17.01 18.38 -9.90
N VAL A 103 -15.82 18.15 -10.45
CA VAL A 103 -15.50 16.88 -11.11
C VAL A 103 -15.38 15.76 -10.08
N HIS A 104 -16.11 14.66 -10.27
CA HIS A 104 -16.04 13.49 -9.40
C HIS A 104 -15.07 12.46 -9.93
N ILE A 105 -13.98 12.23 -9.20
CA ILE A 105 -13.00 11.21 -9.50
C ILE A 105 -13.16 10.05 -8.52
N ALA A 106 -13.31 8.82 -9.03
CA ALA A 106 -13.34 7.61 -8.21
C ALA A 106 -12.00 6.87 -8.29
N ARG A 107 -11.33 6.69 -7.14
CA ARG A 107 -10.05 6.01 -7.08
C ARG A 107 -10.20 4.55 -6.64
N LEU A 108 -9.64 3.63 -7.44
CA LEU A 108 -9.59 2.21 -7.18
C LEU A 108 -8.16 1.74 -6.87
N GLY A 109 -7.98 1.04 -5.76
CA GLY A 109 -6.72 0.39 -5.37
C GLY A 109 -6.83 -1.13 -5.34
N GLY A 110 -7.80 -1.70 -6.07
CA GLY A 110 -8.06 -3.13 -6.17
C GLY A 110 -9.24 -3.43 -7.08
N TYR A 111 -9.47 -4.72 -7.34
CA TYR A 111 -10.57 -5.21 -8.16
C TYR A 111 -11.88 -5.23 -7.37
N TYR A 112 -12.59 -4.10 -7.36
CA TYR A 112 -13.84 -3.94 -6.61
C TYR A 112 -15.07 -4.12 -7.51
N PRO A 113 -16.26 -4.46 -6.93
CA PRO A 113 -17.51 -4.47 -7.70
C PRO A 113 -17.80 -3.11 -8.33
N ILE A 114 -17.85 -3.04 -9.65
CA ILE A 114 -17.86 -1.81 -10.46
C ILE A 114 -19.14 -0.98 -10.34
N ARG A 115 -20.28 -1.60 -9.97
CA ARG A 115 -21.59 -0.92 -9.89
C ARG A 115 -21.56 0.37 -9.05
N GLN A 116 -20.68 0.43 -8.05
CA GLN A 116 -20.60 1.58 -7.14
C GLN A 116 -19.84 2.76 -7.75
N TYR A 117 -19.10 2.53 -8.83
CA TYR A 117 -18.19 3.50 -9.43
C TYR A 117 -18.72 4.17 -10.70
N ARG A 118 -19.81 3.68 -11.30
CA ARG A 118 -20.33 4.11 -12.59
C ARG A 118 -20.81 5.58 -12.66
N ARG A 119 -20.94 6.27 -11.53
CA ARG A 119 -21.45 7.65 -11.47
C ARG A 119 -20.36 8.72 -11.37
N ALA A 120 -19.10 8.31 -11.31
CA ALA A 120 -18.00 9.27 -11.35
C ALA A 120 -17.75 9.75 -12.78
N ASP A 121 -17.13 10.92 -12.93
CA ASP A 121 -16.77 11.52 -14.21
C ASP A 121 -15.46 10.94 -14.75
N ALA A 122 -14.55 10.51 -13.84
CA ALA A 122 -13.28 9.88 -14.17
C ALA A 122 -12.87 8.86 -13.12
N TRP A 123 -11.96 7.96 -13.48
CA TRP A 123 -11.49 6.87 -12.64
C TRP A 123 -9.96 6.84 -12.60
N VAL A 124 -9.41 6.74 -11.40
CA VAL A 124 -7.98 6.55 -11.19
C VAL A 124 -7.73 5.15 -10.62
N ALA A 125 -6.91 4.38 -11.30
CA ALA A 125 -6.42 3.07 -10.88
C ALA A 125 -4.92 3.15 -10.57
N ASN A 126 -4.45 2.38 -9.59
CA ASN A 126 -3.03 2.38 -9.21
C ASN A 126 -2.18 1.36 -9.98
N THR A 127 -2.80 0.47 -10.77
CA THR A 127 -2.11 -0.50 -11.63
C THR A 127 -2.73 -0.55 -13.02
N ARG A 128 -1.93 -0.98 -14.00
CA ARG A 128 -2.41 -1.24 -15.37
C ARG A 128 -3.51 -2.29 -15.38
N GLY A 129 -3.37 -3.37 -14.61
CA GLY A 129 -4.39 -4.41 -14.55
C GLY A 129 -5.76 -3.91 -14.05
N ILE A 130 -5.81 -2.93 -13.14
CA ILE A 130 -7.09 -2.31 -12.70
C ILE A 130 -7.63 -1.37 -13.79
N VAL A 131 -6.78 -0.67 -14.54
CA VAL A 131 -7.21 0.11 -15.72
C VAL A 131 -7.90 -0.81 -16.74
N ASP A 132 -7.25 -1.91 -17.10
CA ASP A 132 -7.77 -2.87 -18.08
C ASP A 132 -9.07 -3.52 -17.58
N TYR A 133 -9.17 -3.81 -16.28
CA TYR A 133 -10.41 -4.28 -15.63
C TYR A 133 -11.57 -3.28 -15.77
N LEU A 134 -11.32 -1.99 -15.58
CA LEU A 134 -12.35 -0.96 -15.73
C LEU A 134 -12.77 -0.81 -17.19
N ILE A 135 -11.81 -0.72 -18.12
CA ILE A 135 -12.10 -0.58 -19.55
C ILE A 135 -12.87 -1.82 -20.06
N GLY A 136 -12.43 -3.03 -19.69
CA GLY A 136 -13.11 -4.28 -20.01
C GLY A 136 -14.54 -4.37 -19.42
N ALA A 137 -14.82 -3.64 -18.35
CA ALA A 137 -16.15 -3.51 -17.75
C ALA A 137 -17.01 -2.37 -18.37
N GLY A 138 -16.56 -1.75 -19.47
CA GLY A 138 -17.28 -0.74 -20.24
C GLY A 138 -17.16 0.68 -19.67
N PHE A 139 -16.09 1.01 -18.96
CA PHE A 139 -15.76 2.38 -18.61
C PHE A 139 -15.03 3.05 -19.78
N PRO A 140 -15.28 4.35 -20.08
CA PRO A 140 -14.64 5.04 -21.20
C PRO A 140 -13.12 5.10 -21.03
N ALA A 141 -12.35 4.56 -21.99
CA ALA A 141 -10.89 4.50 -21.90
C ALA A 141 -10.24 5.87 -21.70
N GLY A 142 -10.76 6.94 -22.35
CA GLY A 142 -10.26 8.29 -22.18
C GLY A 142 -10.54 8.94 -20.81
N ARG A 143 -11.31 8.27 -19.93
CA ARG A 143 -11.64 8.73 -18.58
C ARG A 143 -11.07 7.83 -17.48
N VAL A 144 -10.30 6.78 -17.84
CA VAL A 144 -9.63 5.87 -16.90
C VAL A 144 -8.12 6.12 -16.93
N PHE A 145 -7.57 6.54 -15.81
CA PHE A 145 -6.18 6.97 -15.69
C PHE A 145 -5.40 6.06 -14.74
N GLN A 146 -4.14 5.80 -15.06
CA GLN A 146 -3.25 5.09 -14.16
C GLN A 146 -2.39 6.11 -13.40
N ILE A 147 -2.56 6.18 -12.06
CA ILE A 147 -1.66 6.91 -11.17
C ILE A 147 -1.30 6.01 -10.00
N PRO A 148 -0.02 5.64 -9.84
CA PRO A 148 0.43 4.70 -8.83
C PRO A 148 0.32 5.26 -7.41
N ASN A 149 0.59 4.43 -6.40
CA ASN A 149 0.82 4.91 -5.04
C ASN A 149 2.25 5.41 -4.90
N PHE A 150 2.47 6.21 -3.87
CA PHE A 150 3.79 6.53 -3.34
C PHE A 150 3.87 6.16 -1.85
N VAL A 151 5.08 6.11 -1.33
CA VAL A 151 5.35 6.00 0.10
C VAL A 151 6.14 7.24 0.54
N ASP A 152 6.05 7.55 1.83
CA ASP A 152 6.81 8.68 2.36
C ASP A 152 8.31 8.37 2.32
N THR A 153 9.13 9.39 2.13
CA THR A 153 10.57 9.26 2.28
C THR A 153 10.87 8.93 3.74
N PRO A 154 11.56 7.81 4.03
CA PRO A 154 11.83 7.43 5.40
C PRO A 154 12.78 8.44 6.06
N THR A 155 12.53 8.73 7.34
CA THR A 155 13.54 9.36 8.18
C THR A 155 14.76 8.44 8.30
N ALA A 156 15.94 9.02 8.27
CA ALA A 156 17.16 8.25 8.48
C ALA A 156 17.09 7.50 9.82
N GLY A 157 17.36 6.20 9.80
CA GLY A 157 17.56 5.41 11.01
C GLY A 157 19.02 5.52 11.46
N ASN A 158 19.26 5.33 12.73
CA ASN A 158 20.62 5.26 13.27
C ASN A 158 21.02 3.83 13.63
N ALA A 159 22.32 3.59 13.80
CA ALA A 159 22.87 2.29 14.18
C ALA A 159 22.34 1.83 15.55
N ALA A 160 22.10 2.76 16.48
CA ALA A 160 21.58 2.46 17.81
C ALA A 160 20.15 1.89 17.77
N ASP A 161 19.29 2.37 16.87
CA ASP A 161 17.93 1.83 16.68
C ASP A 161 17.97 0.41 16.14
N ARG A 162 18.88 0.12 15.21
CA ARG A 162 19.10 -1.23 14.68
C ARG A 162 19.56 -2.18 15.78
N GLU A 163 20.52 -1.76 16.57
CA GLU A 163 21.07 -2.57 17.67
C GLU A 163 20.03 -2.79 18.77
N ARG A 164 19.27 -1.78 19.14
CA ARG A 164 18.16 -1.92 20.11
C ARG A 164 17.12 -2.92 19.64
N LEU A 165 16.71 -2.86 18.37
CA LEU A 165 15.74 -3.81 17.79
C LEU A 165 16.33 -5.23 17.79
N ARG A 166 17.59 -5.38 17.43
CA ARG A 166 18.32 -6.67 17.46
C ARG A 166 18.28 -7.31 18.84
N LEU A 167 18.62 -6.55 19.88
CA LEU A 167 18.61 -7.01 21.28
C LEU A 167 17.19 -7.37 21.74
N THR A 168 16.21 -6.51 21.44
CA THR A 168 14.81 -6.74 21.79
C THR A 168 14.26 -8.04 21.18
N LEU A 169 14.68 -8.37 19.96
CA LEU A 169 14.25 -9.58 19.26
C LEU A 169 15.11 -10.81 19.58
N GLY A 170 16.21 -10.65 20.34
CA GLY A 170 17.13 -11.74 20.62
C GLY A 170 17.75 -12.35 19.37
N ILE A 171 18.14 -11.50 18.40
CA ILE A 171 18.74 -11.93 17.13
C ILE A 171 20.26 -11.71 17.20
N PRO A 172 21.11 -12.70 16.87
CA PRO A 172 22.57 -12.56 16.89
C PRO A 172 23.07 -11.49 15.89
N PRO A 173 24.23 -10.83 16.16
CA PRO A 173 24.72 -9.73 15.32
C PRO A 173 24.93 -10.07 13.84
N ALA A 174 25.43 -11.27 13.57
CA ALA A 174 25.75 -11.73 12.21
C ALA A 174 24.62 -12.48 11.50
N ALA A 175 23.42 -12.54 12.10
CA ALA A 175 22.31 -13.32 11.53
C ALA A 175 21.85 -12.76 10.18
N HIS A 176 21.42 -13.64 9.28
CA HIS A 176 20.56 -13.28 8.15
C HIS A 176 19.14 -13.07 8.67
N VAL A 177 18.53 -11.95 8.28
CA VAL A 177 17.18 -11.58 8.73
C VAL A 177 16.23 -11.47 7.54
N ILE A 178 15.20 -12.32 7.54
CA ILE A 178 14.09 -12.28 6.61
C ILE A 178 12.93 -11.52 7.27
N LEU A 179 12.26 -10.63 6.53
CA LEU A 179 11.08 -9.91 6.98
C LEU A 179 9.85 -10.31 6.16
N GLY A 180 8.81 -10.77 6.83
CA GLY A 180 7.45 -10.80 6.30
C GLY A 180 6.61 -9.76 7.01
N ILE A 181 5.85 -8.94 6.26
CA ILE A 181 5.05 -7.88 6.87
C ILE A 181 3.70 -7.72 6.19
N GLY A 182 2.63 -7.64 6.99
CA GLY A 182 1.29 -7.40 6.49
C GLY A 182 0.19 -7.94 7.39
N ARG A 183 -1.06 -7.84 6.91
CA ARG A 183 -2.20 -8.41 7.61
C ARG A 183 -2.13 -9.94 7.56
N LEU A 184 -2.28 -10.60 8.69
CA LEU A 184 -2.29 -12.07 8.78
C LEU A 184 -3.62 -12.64 8.24
N HIS A 185 -3.69 -12.76 6.92
CA HIS A 185 -4.87 -13.16 6.14
C HIS A 185 -4.45 -14.10 5.01
N ALA A 186 -5.34 -14.99 4.57
CA ALA A 186 -5.05 -16.01 3.56
C ALA A 186 -4.46 -15.46 2.25
N SER A 187 -4.95 -14.28 1.81
CA SER A 187 -4.42 -13.62 0.60
C SER A 187 -2.95 -13.21 0.69
N LYS A 188 -2.38 -13.13 1.89
CA LYS A 188 -0.98 -12.70 2.12
C LYS A 188 0.04 -13.84 2.10
N GLY A 189 -0.39 -15.10 2.06
CA GLY A 189 0.47 -16.25 1.81
C GLY A 189 1.51 -16.54 2.91
N PHE A 190 1.33 -16.05 4.12
CA PHE A 190 2.31 -16.29 5.19
C PHE A 190 2.44 -17.76 5.59
N ALA A 191 1.41 -18.59 5.35
CA ALA A 191 1.51 -20.04 5.53
C ALA A 191 2.52 -20.65 4.55
N ASP A 192 2.57 -20.18 3.30
CA ASP A 192 3.55 -20.61 2.30
C ASP A 192 4.96 -20.15 2.69
N LEU A 193 5.09 -18.93 3.26
CA LEU A 193 6.36 -18.42 3.73
C LEU A 193 6.91 -19.20 4.91
N LEU A 194 6.07 -19.57 5.89
CA LEU A 194 6.49 -20.45 7.00
C LEU A 194 6.96 -21.81 6.47
N ALA A 195 6.22 -22.43 5.54
CA ALA A 195 6.61 -23.68 4.91
C ALA A 195 7.92 -23.56 4.12
N ALA A 196 8.13 -22.44 3.45
CA ALA A 196 9.38 -22.14 2.74
C ALA A 196 10.54 -21.91 3.72
N PHE A 197 10.33 -21.14 4.79
CA PHE A 197 11.34 -20.86 5.81
C PHE A 197 11.78 -22.13 6.54
N ALA A 198 10.88 -23.07 6.79
CA ALA A 198 11.20 -24.37 7.38
C ALA A 198 12.19 -25.21 6.53
N ARG A 199 12.25 -24.96 5.22
CA ARG A 199 13.19 -25.63 4.32
C ARG A 199 14.59 -25.03 4.34
N LEU A 200 14.77 -23.83 4.91
CA LEU A 200 16.08 -23.20 5.03
C LEU A 200 16.88 -23.81 6.18
N PRO A 201 18.18 -24.04 6.01
CA PRO A 201 19.04 -24.46 7.10
C PRO A 201 19.05 -23.41 8.22
N ALA A 202 19.29 -23.84 9.46
CA ALA A 202 19.38 -22.93 10.60
C ALA A 202 20.57 -21.96 10.48
N VAL A 203 21.61 -22.38 9.78
CA VAL A 203 22.82 -21.62 9.51
C VAL A 203 23.10 -21.66 8.00
N LEU A 204 23.33 -20.52 7.39
CA LEU A 204 23.61 -20.38 5.99
C LEU A 204 24.90 -19.52 5.80
N GLY A 205 25.91 -20.06 5.14
CA GLY A 205 27.19 -19.37 5.00
C GLY A 205 27.85 -18.98 6.33
N GLY A 206 27.70 -19.81 7.38
CA GLY A 206 28.19 -19.54 8.73
C GLY A 206 27.36 -18.55 9.55
N ARG A 207 26.26 -18.02 9.02
CA ARG A 207 25.38 -17.04 9.67
C ARG A 207 24.04 -17.68 10.06
N PRO A 208 23.54 -17.50 11.30
CA PRO A 208 22.21 -17.96 11.69
C PRO A 208 21.12 -17.29 10.82
N VAL A 209 20.02 -18.00 10.55
CA VAL A 209 18.91 -17.47 9.73
C VAL A 209 17.68 -17.26 10.61
N PHE A 210 17.22 -16.01 10.68
CA PHE A 210 16.03 -15.59 11.43
C PHE A 210 14.94 -15.06 10.53
N PHE A 211 13.70 -15.25 10.96
CA PHE A 211 12.52 -14.68 10.31
C PHE A 211 11.74 -13.82 11.29
N ILE A 212 11.35 -12.62 10.85
CA ILE A 212 10.48 -11.70 11.59
C ILE A 212 9.17 -11.59 10.83
N LEU A 213 8.06 -11.93 11.48
CA LEU A 213 6.71 -11.77 10.92
C LEU A 213 5.96 -10.66 11.65
N VAL A 214 5.87 -9.49 10.99
CA VAL A 214 5.22 -8.30 11.52
C VAL A 214 3.78 -8.21 11.03
N GLY A 215 2.82 -8.12 11.94
CA GLY A 215 1.43 -7.92 11.61
C GLY A 215 0.48 -8.57 12.59
N ALA A 216 -0.80 -8.38 12.34
CA ALA A 216 -1.90 -9.02 13.04
C ALA A 216 -3.02 -9.39 12.07
N GLY A 217 -3.87 -10.33 12.45
CA GLY A 217 -5.01 -10.71 11.62
C GLY A 217 -5.68 -12.02 12.03
N PRO A 218 -6.75 -12.41 11.31
CA PRO A 218 -7.56 -13.57 11.70
C PRO A 218 -6.81 -14.90 11.68
N LEU A 219 -5.68 -15.00 10.96
CA LEU A 219 -4.88 -16.23 10.88
C LEU A 219 -3.74 -16.31 11.91
N GLU A 220 -3.61 -15.36 12.83
CA GLU A 220 -2.50 -15.29 13.77
C GLU A 220 -2.28 -16.61 14.51
N ARG A 221 -3.30 -17.12 15.23
CA ARG A 221 -3.22 -18.39 15.96
C ARG A 221 -2.97 -19.59 15.05
N THR A 222 -3.48 -19.57 13.82
CA THR A 222 -3.26 -20.66 12.86
C THR A 222 -1.81 -20.70 12.39
N LEU A 223 -1.23 -19.53 12.09
CA LEU A 223 0.16 -19.41 11.68
C LEU A 223 1.13 -19.74 12.83
N GLN A 224 0.80 -19.37 14.08
CA GLN A 224 1.59 -19.75 15.26
C GLN A 224 1.65 -21.26 15.42
N ARG A 225 0.50 -21.96 15.40
CA ARG A 225 0.45 -23.44 15.45
C ARG A 225 1.21 -24.10 14.28
N GLN A 226 1.15 -23.51 13.08
CA GLN A 226 1.93 -24.00 11.95
C GLN A 226 3.43 -23.83 12.19
N ALA A 227 3.88 -22.72 12.75
CA ALA A 227 5.28 -22.47 13.08
C ALA A 227 5.78 -23.44 14.14
N GLU A 228 4.99 -23.72 15.18
CA GLU A 228 5.28 -24.74 16.21
C GLU A 228 5.43 -26.14 15.58
N ALA A 229 4.45 -26.55 14.76
CA ALA A 229 4.50 -27.85 14.07
C ALA A 229 5.71 -27.99 13.12
N LEU A 230 6.25 -26.88 12.64
CA LEU A 230 7.45 -26.83 11.79
C LEU A 230 8.75 -26.62 12.59
N GLY A 231 8.69 -26.52 13.93
CA GLY A 231 9.86 -26.34 14.81
C GLY A 231 10.60 -24.99 14.59
N LEU A 232 9.88 -23.91 14.33
CA LEU A 232 10.45 -22.62 13.95
C LEU A 232 10.66 -21.64 15.11
N GLU A 233 10.23 -21.96 16.32
CA GLU A 233 10.15 -21.06 17.48
C GLU A 233 11.50 -20.43 17.83
N ALA A 234 12.59 -21.18 17.72
CA ALA A 234 13.93 -20.68 17.99
C ALA A 234 14.38 -19.57 17.04
N ARG A 235 13.90 -19.60 15.78
CA ARG A 235 14.34 -18.73 14.67
C ARG A 235 13.29 -17.74 14.19
N LEU A 236 12.06 -17.78 14.71
CA LEU A 236 10.95 -16.93 14.30
C LEU A 236 10.63 -15.91 15.39
N ARG A 237 10.37 -14.66 14.99
CA ARG A 237 9.98 -13.57 15.89
C ARG A 237 8.66 -12.98 15.47
N TRP A 238 7.74 -12.79 16.43
CA TRP A 238 6.38 -12.29 16.26
C TRP A 238 6.18 -10.98 17.03
N PRO A 239 6.65 -9.83 16.52
CA PRO A 239 6.44 -8.56 17.23
C PRO A 239 4.99 -8.05 17.17
N GLY A 240 4.08 -8.78 16.51
CA GLY A 240 2.70 -8.36 16.35
C GLY A 240 2.53 -7.20 15.37
N TRP A 241 1.41 -6.49 15.47
CA TRP A 241 1.15 -5.30 14.67
C TRP A 241 2.00 -4.12 15.16
N GLN A 242 2.65 -3.43 14.22
CA GLN A 242 3.49 -2.29 14.49
C GLN A 242 2.93 -1.03 13.83
N ALA A 243 2.82 0.07 14.61
CA ALA A 243 2.41 1.37 14.10
C ALA A 243 3.48 1.96 13.16
N GLU A 244 4.75 1.81 13.55
CA GLU A 244 5.93 2.29 12.85
C GLU A 244 6.80 1.10 12.40
N PRO A 245 6.55 0.53 11.21
CA PRO A 245 7.28 -0.67 10.74
C PRO A 245 8.66 -0.37 10.15
N ALA A 246 9.02 0.89 9.95
CA ALA A 246 10.28 1.32 9.35
C ALA A 246 11.54 0.66 9.94
N PRO A 247 11.69 0.50 11.28
CA PRO A 247 12.86 -0.17 11.86
C PRO A 247 13.03 -1.62 11.37
N TYR A 248 11.93 -2.35 11.15
CA TYR A 248 11.97 -3.75 10.69
C TYR A 248 12.49 -3.86 9.26
N TYR A 249 12.05 -2.95 8.35
CA TYR A 249 12.59 -2.91 6.99
C TYR A 249 14.09 -2.66 6.99
N ARG A 250 14.56 -1.65 7.73
CA ARG A 250 16.01 -1.33 7.83
C ARG A 250 16.84 -2.42 8.49
N PHE A 251 16.21 -3.24 9.33
CA PHE A 251 16.88 -4.34 10.02
C PHE A 251 17.03 -5.57 9.14
N ALA A 252 16.12 -5.80 8.21
CA ALA A 252 16.06 -7.00 7.38
C ALA A 252 17.10 -6.99 6.24
N ASP A 253 17.69 -8.15 5.94
CA ASP A 253 18.50 -8.38 4.74
C ASP A 253 17.64 -8.64 3.51
N LEU A 254 16.44 -9.20 3.71
CA LEU A 254 15.50 -9.57 2.66
C LEU A 254 14.06 -9.39 3.13
N MET A 255 13.27 -8.60 2.41
CA MET A 255 11.82 -8.56 2.61
C MET A 255 11.15 -9.54 1.64
N VAL A 256 10.26 -10.39 2.16
CA VAL A 256 9.50 -11.36 1.38
C VAL A 256 8.02 -11.00 1.39
N CYS A 257 7.44 -10.81 0.19
CA CYS A 257 6.01 -10.59 -0.03
C CYS A 257 5.39 -11.86 -0.67
N PRO A 258 4.95 -12.86 0.13
CA PRO A 258 4.54 -14.18 -0.36
C PRO A 258 3.07 -14.22 -0.79
N SER A 259 2.46 -13.08 -1.10
CA SER A 259 1.03 -12.94 -1.31
C SER A 259 0.50 -13.88 -2.39
N ARG A 260 -0.64 -14.51 -2.13
CA ARG A 260 -1.42 -15.26 -3.13
C ARG A 260 -2.31 -14.33 -3.96
N HIS A 261 -2.71 -13.21 -3.36
CA HIS A 261 -3.46 -12.15 -4.03
C HIS A 261 -3.01 -10.79 -3.50
N GLU A 262 -2.40 -10.00 -4.35
CA GLU A 262 -1.91 -8.65 -4.07
C GLU A 262 -2.20 -7.75 -5.27
N PRO A 263 -3.19 -6.86 -5.18
CA PRO A 263 -3.52 -5.96 -6.29
C PRO A 263 -2.43 -4.93 -6.58
N TYR A 264 -1.66 -4.51 -5.57
CA TYR A 264 -0.61 -3.51 -5.74
C TYR A 264 0.71 -3.91 -5.06
N GLY A 265 0.76 -3.97 -3.72
CA GLY A 265 1.97 -4.32 -2.98
C GLY A 265 2.70 -3.12 -2.35
N ASN A 266 2.01 -2.27 -1.58
CA ASN A 266 2.65 -1.13 -0.90
C ASN A 266 3.87 -1.53 -0.07
N VAL A 267 3.89 -2.74 0.50
CA VAL A 267 5.03 -3.26 1.28
C VAL A 267 6.31 -3.39 0.44
N ILE A 268 6.19 -3.55 -0.88
CA ILE A 268 7.31 -3.55 -1.82
C ILE A 268 7.90 -2.14 -1.91
N LEU A 269 7.06 -1.12 -2.10
CA LEU A 269 7.52 0.28 -2.11
C LEU A 269 8.11 0.69 -0.76
N GLU A 270 7.51 0.22 0.34
CA GLU A 270 8.00 0.46 1.70
C GLU A 270 9.39 -0.19 1.88
N ALA A 271 9.63 -1.42 1.39
CA ALA A 271 10.93 -2.06 1.42
C ALA A 271 11.97 -1.29 0.59
N TRP A 272 11.63 -0.90 -0.62
CA TRP A 272 12.51 -0.10 -1.48
C TRP A 272 12.88 1.25 -0.86
N SER A 273 11.93 1.92 -0.18
CA SER A 273 12.21 3.17 0.51
C SER A 273 13.23 3.03 1.64
N HIS A 274 13.42 1.82 2.15
CA HIS A 274 14.41 1.49 3.18
C HIS A 274 15.64 0.75 2.64
N ARG A 275 15.83 0.69 1.32
CA ARG A 275 16.93 -0.04 0.66
C ARG A 275 16.98 -1.51 1.04
N THR A 276 15.82 -2.14 1.21
CA THR A 276 15.71 -3.57 1.54
C THR A 276 15.43 -4.34 0.27
N ALA A 277 16.22 -5.37 -0.03
CA ALA A 277 16.00 -6.26 -1.16
C ALA A 277 14.63 -6.95 -1.06
N VAL A 278 13.95 -7.14 -2.20
CA VAL A 278 12.59 -7.68 -2.26
C VAL A 278 12.54 -8.98 -3.03
N LEU A 279 11.97 -10.00 -2.39
CA LEU A 279 11.49 -11.22 -3.03
C LEU A 279 9.95 -11.22 -2.94
N ALA A 280 9.27 -11.35 -4.05
CA ALA A 280 7.82 -11.40 -4.06
C ALA A 280 7.28 -12.53 -4.92
N THR A 281 6.03 -12.91 -4.67
CA THR A 281 5.28 -13.79 -5.57
C THR A 281 4.72 -13.01 -6.75
N ALA A 282 4.60 -13.67 -7.90
CA ALA A 282 4.18 -13.11 -9.16
C ALA A 282 2.64 -12.85 -9.22
N THR A 283 2.13 -12.12 -8.22
CA THR A 283 0.78 -11.56 -8.20
C THR A 283 0.63 -10.43 -9.21
N ALA A 284 -0.59 -9.91 -9.42
CA ALA A 284 -0.80 -8.73 -10.27
C ALA A 284 0.07 -7.56 -9.84
N GLY A 285 0.08 -7.23 -8.53
CA GLY A 285 0.91 -6.16 -7.99
C GLY A 285 2.41 -6.46 -8.04
N GLY A 286 2.83 -7.71 -7.79
CA GLY A 286 4.23 -8.11 -7.91
C GLY A 286 4.77 -7.90 -9.33
N ARG A 287 4.01 -8.34 -10.36
CA ARG A 287 4.37 -8.15 -11.77
C ARG A 287 4.34 -6.70 -12.23
N GLU A 288 3.49 -5.87 -11.64
CA GLU A 288 3.39 -4.44 -11.94
C GLU A 288 4.61 -3.66 -11.45
N LEU A 289 5.12 -4.03 -10.27
CA LEU A 289 6.18 -3.29 -9.59
C LEU A 289 7.58 -3.82 -9.91
N ILE A 290 7.74 -5.15 -9.94
CA ILE A 290 9.05 -5.79 -10.00
C ILE A 290 9.44 -6.17 -11.43
N ALA A 291 10.58 -5.64 -11.88
CA ALA A 291 11.38 -6.12 -12.99
C ALA A 291 12.39 -7.14 -12.42
N PRO A 292 12.21 -8.46 -12.69
CA PRO A 292 13.03 -9.50 -12.07
C PRO A 292 14.52 -9.33 -12.40
N GLY A 293 15.37 -9.38 -11.36
CA GLY A 293 16.82 -9.21 -11.50
C GLY A 293 17.30 -7.76 -11.48
N GLU A 294 16.40 -6.77 -11.61
CA GLU A 294 16.74 -5.34 -11.61
C GLU A 294 16.41 -4.69 -10.25
N ASN A 295 15.15 -4.78 -9.80
CA ASN A 295 14.67 -4.11 -8.59
C ASN A 295 14.02 -5.06 -7.58
N GLY A 296 14.07 -6.37 -7.82
CA GLY A 296 13.53 -7.42 -6.98
C GLY A 296 13.53 -8.78 -7.67
N TRP A 297 13.01 -9.78 -6.98
CA TRP A 297 12.93 -11.16 -7.46
C TRP A 297 11.49 -11.66 -7.42
N LEU A 298 11.06 -12.40 -8.45
CA LEU A 298 9.72 -12.98 -8.53
C LEU A 298 9.75 -14.50 -8.56
N VAL A 299 8.82 -15.11 -7.81
CA VAL A 299 8.54 -16.54 -7.83
C VAL A 299 7.04 -16.80 -8.04
N PRO A 300 6.61 -18.00 -8.48
CA PRO A 300 5.18 -18.34 -8.57
C PRO A 300 4.45 -18.21 -7.23
N CYS A 301 3.15 -17.89 -7.27
CA CYS A 301 2.31 -17.86 -6.07
C CYS A 301 2.07 -19.27 -5.53
N GLY A 302 2.12 -19.46 -4.20
CA GLY A 302 1.83 -20.70 -3.52
C GLY A 302 2.90 -21.79 -3.66
N ASP A 303 4.06 -21.45 -4.20
CA ASP A 303 5.20 -22.37 -4.39
C ASP A 303 6.25 -22.15 -3.28
N ALA A 304 6.09 -22.89 -2.18
CA ALA A 304 6.98 -22.79 -1.02
C ALA A 304 8.41 -23.28 -1.33
N GLU A 305 8.58 -24.20 -2.28
CA GLU A 305 9.90 -24.72 -2.66
C GLU A 305 10.70 -23.68 -3.44
N ARG A 306 10.11 -23.08 -4.48
CA ARG A 306 10.75 -22.00 -5.21
C ARG A 306 10.99 -20.76 -4.35
N LEU A 307 10.10 -20.49 -3.41
CA LEU A 307 10.29 -19.41 -2.44
C LEU A 307 11.50 -19.68 -1.54
N ALA A 308 11.67 -20.92 -1.03
CA ALA A 308 12.81 -21.34 -0.24
C ALA A 308 14.13 -21.24 -1.02
N THR A 309 14.15 -21.75 -2.27
CA THR A 309 15.30 -21.67 -3.15
C THR A 309 15.73 -20.23 -3.40
N ALA A 310 14.77 -19.34 -3.73
CA ALA A 310 15.04 -17.93 -3.96
C ALA A 310 15.55 -17.23 -2.69
N MET A 311 14.97 -17.51 -1.52
CA MET A 311 15.46 -16.97 -0.24
C MET A 311 16.93 -17.41 0.01
N THR A 312 17.25 -18.68 -0.20
CA THR A 312 18.60 -19.22 -0.04
C THR A 312 19.58 -18.53 -0.98
N THR A 313 19.26 -18.44 -2.27
CA THR A 313 20.10 -17.78 -3.30
C THR A 313 20.37 -16.32 -2.93
N LEU A 314 19.32 -15.58 -2.55
CA LEU A 314 19.46 -14.18 -2.20
C LEU A 314 20.22 -13.97 -0.89
N LEU A 315 20.05 -14.81 0.12
CA LEU A 315 20.79 -14.70 1.39
C LEU A 315 22.28 -15.03 1.25
N GLN A 316 22.64 -15.92 0.33
CA GLN A 316 24.03 -16.28 0.05
C GLN A 316 24.75 -15.27 -0.85
N ASN A 317 24.04 -14.33 -1.47
CA ASN A 317 24.62 -13.37 -2.43
C ASN A 317 24.37 -11.93 -1.99
N ASP A 318 25.27 -11.41 -1.14
CA ASP A 318 25.20 -10.03 -0.62
C ASP A 318 25.25 -8.99 -1.74
N VAL A 319 26.04 -9.25 -2.80
CA VAL A 319 26.18 -8.35 -3.96
C VAL A 319 24.85 -8.25 -4.72
N LEU A 320 24.22 -9.38 -5.02
CA LEU A 320 22.94 -9.40 -5.70
C LEU A 320 21.85 -8.70 -4.86
N ARG A 321 21.82 -8.96 -3.54
CA ARG A 321 20.85 -8.27 -2.67
C ARG A 321 21.06 -6.74 -2.70
N ALA A 322 22.29 -6.28 -2.63
CA ALA A 322 22.61 -4.86 -2.71
C ALA A 322 22.19 -4.26 -4.07
N GLN A 323 22.44 -4.95 -5.16
CA GLN A 323 22.00 -4.52 -6.51
C GLN A 323 20.47 -4.40 -6.60
N LEU A 324 19.72 -5.42 -6.15
CA LEU A 324 18.26 -5.39 -6.16
C LEU A 324 17.68 -4.29 -5.26
N ALA A 325 18.31 -4.03 -4.10
CA ALA A 325 17.90 -2.96 -3.19
C ALA A 325 18.13 -1.57 -3.81
N MET A 326 19.27 -1.36 -4.47
CA MET A 326 19.58 -0.12 -5.20
C MET A 326 18.64 0.09 -6.39
N GLY A 327 18.37 -0.95 -7.18
CA GLY A 327 17.42 -0.89 -8.29
C GLY A 327 15.99 -0.60 -7.83
N GLY A 328 15.61 -1.14 -6.67
CA GLY A 328 14.33 -0.84 -6.02
C GLY A 328 14.22 0.63 -5.59
N GLU A 329 15.25 1.17 -4.93
CA GLU A 329 15.30 2.58 -4.53
C GLU A 329 15.25 3.51 -5.75
N GLU A 330 15.99 3.21 -6.82
CA GLU A 330 15.96 4.00 -8.04
C GLU A 330 14.61 3.95 -8.74
N THR A 331 13.98 2.78 -8.78
CA THR A 331 12.62 2.61 -9.30
C THR A 331 11.61 3.43 -8.48
N LEU A 332 11.74 3.42 -7.15
CA LEU A 332 10.90 4.23 -6.26
C LEU A 332 11.10 5.73 -6.54
N ARG A 333 12.33 6.18 -6.63
CA ARG A 333 12.70 7.58 -6.84
C ARG A 333 12.17 8.12 -8.17
N THR A 334 12.25 7.35 -9.24
CA THR A 334 11.89 7.77 -10.60
C THR A 334 10.40 7.62 -10.89
N ARG A 335 9.76 6.53 -10.47
CA ARG A 335 8.38 6.19 -10.85
C ARG A 335 7.34 6.40 -9.75
N PHE A 336 7.74 6.28 -8.48
CA PHE A 336 6.81 6.23 -7.34
C PHE A 336 7.16 7.26 -6.26
N SER A 337 7.91 8.30 -6.61
CA SER A 337 8.20 9.40 -5.68
C SER A 337 6.93 10.21 -5.38
N ARG A 338 6.86 10.75 -4.17
CA ARG A 338 5.79 11.67 -3.75
C ARG A 338 5.59 12.78 -4.77
N HIS A 339 6.70 13.41 -5.21
CA HIS A 339 6.67 14.52 -6.17
C HIS A 339 6.04 14.10 -7.51
N ALA A 340 6.49 12.99 -8.10
CA ALA A 340 5.98 12.50 -9.38
C ALA A 340 4.49 12.17 -9.33
N VAL A 341 4.05 11.50 -8.25
CA VAL A 341 2.64 11.09 -8.09
C VAL A 341 1.74 12.30 -7.83
N VAL A 342 2.15 13.25 -6.96
CA VAL A 342 1.39 14.48 -6.71
C VAL A 342 1.28 15.31 -7.98
N LYS A 343 2.36 15.47 -8.73
CA LYS A 343 2.36 16.16 -10.03
C LYS A 343 1.36 15.53 -10.99
N ALA A 344 1.37 14.18 -11.12
CA ALA A 344 0.42 13.47 -11.99
C ALA A 344 -1.05 13.68 -11.57
N TYR A 345 -1.35 13.76 -10.25
CA TYR A 345 -2.70 14.09 -9.79
C TYR A 345 -3.09 15.53 -10.13
N LEU A 346 -2.20 16.50 -9.93
CA LEU A 346 -2.48 17.91 -10.26
C LEU A 346 -2.68 18.13 -11.77
N GLU A 347 -1.87 17.48 -12.60
CA GLU A 347 -2.02 17.49 -14.05
C GLU A 347 -3.37 16.87 -14.48
N LEU A 348 -3.74 15.73 -13.89
CA LEU A 348 -5.04 15.12 -14.15
C LEU A 348 -6.19 16.04 -13.73
N TYR A 349 -6.11 16.66 -12.55
CA TYR A 349 -7.15 17.58 -12.08
C TYR A 349 -7.31 18.74 -13.03
N GLN A 350 -6.21 19.38 -13.43
CA GLN A 350 -6.25 20.51 -14.37
C GLN A 350 -6.81 20.10 -15.74
N LYS A 351 -6.40 18.94 -16.26
CA LYS A 351 -6.94 18.40 -17.51
C LYS A 351 -8.47 18.26 -17.46
N LEU A 352 -8.99 17.62 -16.40
CA LEU A 352 -10.42 17.37 -16.26
C LEU A 352 -11.23 18.66 -16.05
N LEU A 353 -10.65 19.68 -15.42
CA LEU A 353 -11.27 20.99 -15.24
C LEU A 353 -11.33 21.77 -16.56
N ASN A 354 -10.25 21.75 -17.36
CA ASN A 354 -10.22 22.41 -18.67
C ASN A 354 -11.26 21.80 -19.63
N GLU A 355 -11.31 20.45 -19.72
CA GLU A 355 -12.29 19.74 -20.54
C GLU A 355 -13.74 20.07 -20.13
N ARG A 356 -14.00 20.31 -18.83
CA ARG A 356 -15.32 20.69 -18.33
C ARG A 356 -15.68 22.15 -18.61
N GLY A 357 -14.70 23.04 -18.71
CA GLY A 357 -14.90 24.45 -19.06
C GLY A 357 -15.16 24.67 -20.56
N GLU A 358 -14.83 23.66 -21.40
CA GLU A 358 -15.06 23.67 -22.85
C GLU A 358 -16.40 23.04 -23.27
N GLU A 359 -17.05 22.24 -22.36
CA GLU A 359 -18.41 21.68 -22.57
C GLU A 359 -19.50 22.69 -22.13
#